data_0f35c2b40965ab039f9dcfda11571df3
#
_entry.id   0f35c2b40965ab039f9dcfda11571df3
#
_cell.length_a   1.000
_cell.length_b   1.000
_cell.length_c   1.000
_cell.angle_alpha   90.00
_cell.angle_beta   90.00
_cell.angle_gamma   90.00
#
_symmetry.space_group_name_H-M   'P 1'
#
loop_
_entity.id
_entity.type
_entity.pdbx_description
1 polymer ?
#
loop_
_entity_poly.entity_id
_entity_poly.type
_entity_poly.pdbx_seq_one_letter_code
_entity_poly.pdbx_strand_id
1 'polypeptide(L)'
;IDSINANLPGLVQEYNYYVEDNNLIIIKGKDGIIIDKEKLKEKINNEINNLNSDTINIELPIINKKADGINLKKIHDEIYKQAQDAYITQNPLTVHPNVNGVDFAISIEEAEELLKEEKEEYIIPLKITVAEKTVSDLGEDAFPNTLGKRYTSTFAPVSPA
;
A
#
# COMPACT_ATOMS: atom_id res chain seq x y z
N ILE A 1 -12.26 12.80 -19.45
CA ILE A 1 -13.32 12.30 -18.54
C ILE A 1 -12.82 12.33 -17.10
N ASP A 2 -11.58 11.89 -16.82
CA ASP A 2 -11.06 11.83 -15.46
C ASP A 2 -10.92 13.22 -14.81
N SER A 3 -10.63 14.26 -15.61
CA SER A 3 -10.61 15.65 -15.14
C SER A 3 -12.00 16.19 -14.80
N ILE A 4 -13.05 15.67 -15.41
CA ILE A 4 -14.45 16.04 -15.11
C ILE A 4 -14.88 15.37 -13.80
N ASN A 5 -14.49 14.10 -13.61
CA ASN A 5 -14.78 13.37 -12.37
C ASN A 5 -14.23 14.09 -11.13
N ALA A 6 -13.03 14.68 -11.21
CA ALA A 6 -12.38 15.33 -10.07
C ALA A 6 -13.16 16.54 -9.49
N ASN A 7 -14.11 17.12 -10.27
CA ASN A 7 -14.82 18.34 -9.88
C ASN A 7 -16.32 18.14 -9.67
N LEU A 8 -16.83 16.92 -9.80
CA LEU A 8 -18.26 16.65 -9.58
C LEU A 8 -18.52 16.39 -8.09
N PRO A 9 -19.47 17.12 -7.47
CA PRO A 9 -19.88 16.82 -6.10
C PRO A 9 -20.69 15.51 -6.05
N GLY A 10 -20.54 14.76 -4.97
CA GLY A 10 -21.35 13.55 -4.74
C GLY A 10 -20.91 12.31 -5.52
N LEU A 11 -19.68 12.26 -6.01
CA LEU A 11 -19.13 11.04 -6.60
C LEU A 11 -19.07 9.91 -5.57
N VAL A 12 -19.28 8.67 -6.06
CA VAL A 12 -19.03 7.48 -5.25
C VAL A 12 -17.59 7.48 -4.73
N GLN A 13 -17.44 7.17 -3.48
CA GLN A 13 -16.15 6.97 -2.84
C GLN A 13 -16.03 5.49 -2.45
N GLU A 14 -15.09 4.80 -3.04
CA GLU A 14 -14.80 3.42 -2.66
C GLU A 14 -14.11 3.38 -1.29
N TYR A 15 -14.19 2.23 -0.58
CA TYR A 15 -13.48 2.08 0.67
C TYR A 15 -11.96 2.25 0.43
N ASN A 16 -11.29 2.77 1.45
CA ASN A 16 -9.84 2.92 1.48
C ASN A 16 -9.29 2.31 2.76
N TYR A 17 -8.03 1.94 2.78
CA TYR A 17 -7.38 1.45 3.98
C TYR A 17 -5.91 1.83 4.03
N TYR A 18 -5.37 1.88 5.24
CA TYR A 18 -3.95 2.11 5.51
C TYR A 18 -3.56 1.43 6.82
N VAL A 19 -2.25 1.30 7.05
CA VAL A 19 -1.71 0.73 8.28
C VAL A 19 -1.05 1.83 9.10
N GLU A 20 -1.44 1.96 10.35
CA GLU A 20 -0.88 2.92 11.31
C GLU A 20 -0.82 2.28 12.70
N ASP A 21 0.29 2.45 13.42
CA ASP A 21 0.50 1.96 14.80
C ASP A 21 0.11 0.49 15.02
N ASN A 22 0.50 -0.39 14.11
CA ASN A 22 0.14 -1.81 14.09
C ASN A 22 -1.37 -2.08 14.03
N ASN A 23 -2.12 -1.17 13.46
CA ASN A 23 -3.53 -1.36 13.15
C ASN A 23 -3.76 -1.18 11.66
N LEU A 24 -4.64 -2.00 11.10
CA LEU A 24 -5.25 -1.75 9.82
C LEU A 24 -6.49 -0.88 10.04
N ILE A 25 -6.48 0.30 9.45
CA ILE A 25 -7.59 1.25 9.49
C ILE A 25 -8.29 1.20 8.15
N ILE A 26 -9.59 0.92 8.16
CA ILE A 26 -10.42 0.84 6.95
C ILE A 26 -11.48 1.92 7.01
N ILE A 27 -11.48 2.82 6.03
CA ILE A 27 -12.49 3.86 5.87
C ILE A 27 -13.58 3.33 4.94
N LYS A 28 -14.83 3.34 5.40
CA LYS A 28 -16.00 2.87 4.63
C LYS A 28 -16.20 3.74 3.40
N GLY A 29 -16.52 3.10 2.28
CA GLY A 29 -16.94 3.79 1.07
C GLY A 29 -18.27 4.52 1.24
N LYS A 30 -18.51 5.51 0.41
CA LYS A 30 -19.77 6.29 0.37
C LYS A 30 -20.45 6.14 -0.98
N ASP A 31 -21.73 5.79 -0.94
CA ASP A 31 -22.57 5.76 -2.14
C ASP A 31 -22.60 7.15 -2.81
N GLY A 32 -22.71 7.16 -4.11
CA GLY A 32 -22.68 8.39 -4.84
C GLY A 32 -23.11 8.21 -6.29
N ILE A 33 -22.61 9.07 -7.14
CA ILE A 33 -22.86 9.05 -8.58
C ILE A 33 -21.59 8.74 -9.36
N ILE A 34 -21.78 8.22 -10.55
CA ILE A 34 -20.71 8.09 -11.57
C ILE A 34 -21.22 8.63 -12.89
N ILE A 35 -20.32 9.02 -13.77
CA ILE A 35 -20.66 9.39 -15.15
C ILE A 35 -20.84 8.10 -15.97
N ASP A 36 -21.98 8.00 -16.67
CA ASP A 36 -22.19 6.99 -17.70
C ASP A 36 -21.32 7.31 -18.91
N LYS A 37 -20.14 6.68 -18.97
CA LYS A 37 -19.13 6.96 -20.00
C LYS A 37 -19.62 6.64 -21.41
N GLU A 38 -20.44 5.61 -21.56
CA GLU A 38 -20.94 5.21 -22.89
C GLU A 38 -21.99 6.20 -23.39
N LYS A 39 -22.95 6.58 -22.56
CA LYS A 39 -23.91 7.63 -22.90
C LYS A 39 -23.26 8.98 -23.14
N LEU A 40 -22.20 9.30 -22.37
CA LEU A 40 -21.47 10.55 -22.59
C LEU A 40 -20.79 10.54 -23.97
N LYS A 41 -20.13 9.44 -24.36
CA LYS A 41 -19.54 9.31 -25.69
C LYS A 41 -20.57 9.43 -26.80
N GLU A 42 -21.72 8.77 -26.63
CA GLU A 42 -22.83 8.85 -27.59
C GLU A 42 -23.32 10.28 -27.74
N LYS A 43 -23.58 10.98 -26.65
CA LYS A 43 -24.01 12.40 -26.68
C LYS A 43 -22.95 13.28 -27.38
N ILE A 44 -21.68 13.12 -27.05
CA ILE A 44 -20.58 13.87 -27.68
C ILE A 44 -20.55 13.61 -29.18
N ASN A 45 -20.62 12.35 -29.62
CA ASN A 45 -20.59 12.00 -31.03
C ASN A 45 -21.78 12.56 -31.80
N ASN A 46 -22.99 12.52 -31.19
CA ASN A 46 -24.18 13.07 -31.78
C ASN A 46 -24.09 14.60 -31.97
N GLU A 47 -23.54 15.29 -30.98
CA GLU A 47 -23.33 16.74 -31.07
C GLU A 47 -22.27 17.11 -32.10
N ILE A 48 -21.18 16.38 -32.18
CA ILE A 48 -20.13 16.57 -33.20
C ILE A 48 -20.70 16.37 -34.60
N ASN A 49 -21.54 15.35 -34.81
CA ASN A 49 -22.14 15.09 -36.11
C ASN A 49 -23.22 16.12 -36.52
N ASN A 50 -23.78 16.84 -35.55
CA ASN A 50 -24.85 17.85 -35.74
C ASN A 50 -24.34 19.29 -35.59
N LEU A 51 -23.01 19.51 -35.76
CA LEU A 51 -22.36 20.82 -35.59
C LEU A 51 -23.04 21.94 -36.42
N ASN A 52 -23.93 22.68 -35.74
CA ASN A 52 -24.54 23.92 -36.26
C ASN A 52 -24.31 25.13 -35.32
N SER A 53 -23.46 24.97 -34.29
CA SER A 53 -23.27 25.97 -33.23
C SER A 53 -21.81 26.02 -32.79
N ASP A 54 -21.30 27.22 -32.47
CA ASP A 54 -19.98 27.48 -31.95
C ASP A 54 -19.83 27.02 -30.48
N THR A 55 -20.93 26.68 -29.82
CA THR A 55 -20.93 26.22 -28.41
C THR A 55 -21.82 24.99 -28.27
N ILE A 56 -21.23 23.93 -27.74
CA ILE A 56 -21.93 22.66 -27.46
C ILE A 56 -22.13 22.55 -25.95
N ASN A 57 -23.41 22.42 -25.54
CA ASN A 57 -23.77 22.12 -24.14
C ASN A 57 -24.21 20.67 -24.02
N ILE A 58 -23.46 19.86 -23.29
CA ILE A 58 -23.78 18.47 -23.04
C ILE A 58 -24.16 18.31 -21.58
N GLU A 59 -25.38 17.92 -21.30
CA GLU A 59 -25.78 17.48 -19.98
C GLU A 59 -25.11 16.17 -19.62
N LEU A 60 -24.38 16.15 -18.49
CA LEU A 60 -23.65 14.96 -18.04
C LEU A 60 -24.62 13.81 -17.69
N PRO A 61 -24.53 12.67 -18.34
CA PRO A 61 -25.32 11.50 -17.98
C PRO A 61 -24.74 10.88 -16.70
N ILE A 62 -25.47 10.99 -15.60
CA ILE A 62 -25.08 10.44 -14.29
C ILE A 62 -25.97 9.26 -13.93
N ILE A 63 -25.37 8.29 -13.20
CA ILE A 63 -26.05 7.15 -12.61
C ILE A 63 -25.64 7.00 -11.15
N ASN A 64 -26.56 6.57 -10.31
CA ASN A 64 -26.26 6.25 -8.91
C ASN A 64 -25.44 4.97 -8.85
N LYS A 65 -24.36 4.98 -8.07
CA LYS A 65 -23.53 3.81 -7.78
C LYS A 65 -23.39 3.65 -6.27
N LYS A 66 -23.59 2.43 -5.80
CA LYS A 66 -23.20 2.06 -4.44
C LYS A 66 -21.70 1.86 -4.37
N ALA A 67 -21.08 2.25 -3.27
CA ALA A 67 -19.70 1.91 -2.97
C ALA A 67 -19.54 0.39 -2.87
N ASP A 68 -18.40 -0.11 -3.29
CA ASP A 68 -18.09 -1.53 -3.19
C ASP A 68 -18.00 -1.94 -1.71
N GLY A 69 -18.46 -3.15 -1.40
CA GLY A 69 -18.32 -3.70 -0.05
C GLY A 69 -16.86 -3.95 0.32
N ILE A 70 -16.52 -3.76 1.59
CA ILE A 70 -15.17 -4.04 2.09
C ILE A 70 -14.87 -5.53 1.91
N ASN A 71 -13.78 -5.85 1.24
CA ASN A 71 -13.30 -7.21 1.05
C ASN A 71 -12.07 -7.46 1.93
N LEU A 72 -12.30 -7.93 3.17
CA LEU A 72 -11.25 -8.19 4.14
C LEU A 72 -10.24 -9.22 3.67
N LYS A 73 -10.67 -10.27 2.96
CA LYS A 73 -9.77 -11.28 2.45
C LYS A 73 -8.78 -10.69 1.44
N LYS A 74 -9.27 -9.85 0.54
CA LYS A 74 -8.40 -9.15 -0.41
C LYS A 74 -7.41 -8.24 0.29
N ILE A 75 -7.87 -7.46 1.29
CA ILE A 75 -7.02 -6.57 2.07
C ILE A 75 -5.97 -7.40 2.84
N HIS A 76 -6.38 -8.50 3.48
CA HIS A 76 -5.46 -9.39 4.16
C HIS A 76 -4.38 -9.93 3.21
N ASP A 77 -4.77 -10.44 2.04
CA ASP A 77 -3.83 -10.97 1.04
C ASP A 77 -2.81 -9.90 0.57
N GLU A 78 -3.22 -8.63 0.52
CA GLU A 78 -2.35 -7.52 0.12
C GLU A 78 -1.38 -7.08 1.22
N ILE A 79 -1.78 -7.14 2.50
CA ILE A 79 -0.93 -6.69 3.63
C ILE A 79 -0.16 -7.82 4.30
N TYR A 80 -0.63 -9.08 4.16
CA TYR A 80 0.02 -10.24 4.75
C TYR A 80 1.47 -10.37 4.29
N LYS A 81 2.36 -10.57 5.26
CA LYS A 81 3.77 -10.87 5.01
C LYS A 81 4.20 -11.96 5.96
N GLN A 82 4.85 -12.99 5.44
CA GLN A 82 5.53 -13.96 6.27
C GLN A 82 6.83 -13.38 6.80
N ALA A 83 7.12 -13.58 8.08
CA ALA A 83 8.41 -13.21 8.64
C ALA A 83 9.52 -13.99 7.91
N GLN A 84 10.58 -13.31 7.52
CA GLN A 84 11.73 -13.90 6.88
C GLN A 84 13.02 -13.34 7.48
N ASP A 85 13.92 -14.22 7.88
CA ASP A 85 15.24 -13.85 8.35
C ASP A 85 16.11 -13.29 7.24
N ALA A 86 17.07 -12.46 7.61
CA ALA A 86 18.11 -12.06 6.68
C ALA A 86 18.94 -13.28 6.27
N TYR A 87 19.29 -13.36 4.98
CA TYR A 87 20.09 -14.44 4.45
C TYR A 87 21.00 -13.98 3.30
N ILE A 88 21.97 -14.80 2.97
CA ILE A 88 22.92 -14.54 1.89
C ILE A 88 22.77 -15.62 0.82
N THR A 89 22.70 -15.18 -0.43
CA THR A 89 22.87 -16.07 -1.58
C THR A 89 24.28 -15.94 -2.15
N GLN A 90 24.80 -17.05 -2.67
CA GLN A 90 26.11 -17.12 -3.33
C GLN A 90 25.93 -17.23 -4.83
N ASN A 91 26.85 -16.62 -5.61
CA ASN A 91 26.89 -16.68 -7.06
C ASN A 91 25.69 -16.01 -7.81
N PRO A 92 25.54 -14.68 -7.77
CA PRO A 92 26.43 -13.69 -7.10
C PRO A 92 26.14 -13.59 -5.61
N LEU A 93 27.12 -13.11 -4.86
CA LEU A 93 26.93 -12.80 -3.44
C LEU A 93 25.90 -11.67 -3.30
N THR A 94 24.77 -11.99 -2.70
CA THR A 94 23.67 -11.03 -2.48
C THR A 94 23.14 -11.17 -1.06
N VAL A 95 23.07 -10.06 -0.35
CA VAL A 95 22.50 -9.99 1.00
C VAL A 95 21.01 -9.65 0.85
N HIS A 96 20.18 -10.52 1.40
CA HIS A 96 18.72 -10.32 1.47
C HIS A 96 18.36 -9.87 2.88
N PRO A 97 17.78 -8.66 3.05
CA PRO A 97 17.40 -8.15 4.35
C PRO A 97 16.26 -8.97 4.95
N ASN A 98 16.16 -8.94 6.26
CA ASN A 98 15.03 -9.52 6.97
C ASN A 98 13.72 -8.76 6.67
N VAL A 99 12.61 -9.48 6.73
CA VAL A 99 11.26 -8.96 6.60
C VAL A 99 10.48 -9.36 7.83
N ASN A 100 9.87 -8.40 8.51
CA ASN A 100 8.94 -8.70 9.59
C ASN A 100 7.62 -9.22 9.00
N GLY A 101 7.06 -10.23 9.65
CA GLY A 101 5.74 -10.74 9.31
C GLY A 101 4.65 -9.76 9.73
N VAL A 102 3.58 -9.71 8.96
CA VAL A 102 2.37 -8.93 9.25
C VAL A 102 1.17 -9.84 9.02
N ASP A 103 0.31 -9.93 9.99
CA ASP A 103 -0.93 -10.71 9.92
C ASP A 103 -2.03 -10.00 10.74
N PHE A 104 -3.27 -10.39 10.58
CA PHE A 104 -4.32 -9.97 11.51
C PHE A 104 -4.05 -10.57 12.90
N ALA A 105 -4.25 -9.77 13.95
CA ALA A 105 -4.19 -10.27 15.32
C ALA A 105 -5.45 -11.05 15.74
N ILE A 106 -6.52 -10.93 14.96
CA ILE A 106 -7.81 -11.64 15.11
C ILE A 106 -8.08 -12.45 13.85
N SER A 107 -9.01 -13.38 13.91
CA SER A 107 -9.42 -14.14 12.73
C SER A 107 -10.18 -13.28 11.72
N ILE A 108 -10.24 -13.73 10.47
CA ILE A 108 -10.98 -13.02 9.41
C ILE A 108 -12.48 -12.96 9.78
N GLU A 109 -13.01 -14.02 10.38
CA GLU A 109 -14.40 -14.10 10.83
C GLU A 109 -14.69 -13.07 11.91
N GLU A 110 -13.80 -12.92 12.90
CA GLU A 110 -13.91 -11.88 13.92
C GLU A 110 -13.82 -10.48 13.34
N ALA A 111 -12.94 -10.27 12.37
CA ALA A 111 -12.83 -9.00 11.65
C ALA A 111 -14.10 -8.70 10.83
N GLU A 112 -14.72 -9.70 10.19
CA GLU A 112 -15.99 -9.56 9.49
C GLU A 112 -17.14 -9.19 10.44
N GLU A 113 -17.14 -9.72 11.67
CA GLU A 113 -18.12 -9.33 12.68
C GLU A 113 -18.02 -7.83 13.04
N LEU A 114 -16.79 -7.27 13.10
CA LEU A 114 -16.60 -5.84 13.33
C LEU A 114 -17.21 -4.99 12.22
N LEU A 115 -17.21 -5.47 10.96
CA LEU A 115 -17.79 -4.76 9.83
C LEU A 115 -19.32 -4.75 9.84
N LYS A 116 -19.98 -5.59 10.65
CA LYS A 116 -21.45 -5.57 10.79
C LYS A 116 -21.95 -4.36 11.58
N GLU A 117 -21.10 -3.77 12.39
CA GLU A 117 -21.42 -2.51 13.04
C GLU A 117 -21.38 -1.38 12.01
N GLU A 118 -22.36 -0.50 12.01
CA GLU A 118 -22.43 0.61 11.07
C GLU A 118 -21.53 1.75 11.53
N LYS A 119 -20.27 1.74 11.06
CA LYS A 119 -19.24 2.74 11.36
C LYS A 119 -18.68 3.32 10.08
N GLU A 120 -18.12 4.53 10.16
CA GLU A 120 -17.37 5.13 9.06
C GLU A 120 -15.93 4.62 8.96
N GLU A 121 -15.40 4.17 10.11
CA GLU A 121 -14.03 3.67 10.26
C GLU A 121 -13.99 2.40 11.08
N TYR A 122 -13.21 1.43 10.64
CA TYR A 122 -12.98 0.15 11.31
C TYR A 122 -11.50 -0.01 11.60
N ILE A 123 -11.18 -0.49 12.79
CA ILE A 123 -9.80 -0.70 13.25
C ILE A 123 -9.61 -2.19 13.51
N ILE A 124 -8.70 -2.82 12.77
CA ILE A 124 -8.34 -4.23 12.94
C ILE A 124 -6.90 -4.30 13.43
N PRO A 125 -6.65 -4.86 14.62
CA PRO A 125 -5.30 -4.96 15.14
C PRO A 125 -4.45 -5.94 14.30
N LEU A 126 -3.19 -5.58 14.08
CA LEU A 126 -2.21 -6.38 13.36
C LEU A 126 -1.22 -7.03 14.32
N LYS A 127 -0.87 -8.27 14.04
CA LYS A 127 0.21 -9.01 14.68
C LYS A 127 1.48 -8.86 13.85
N ILE A 128 2.49 -8.24 14.45
CA ILE A 128 3.81 -8.13 13.84
C ILE A 128 4.69 -9.25 14.40
N THR A 129 5.21 -10.10 13.53
CA THR A 129 6.19 -11.13 13.86
C THR A 129 7.56 -10.63 13.45
N VAL A 130 8.41 -10.33 14.42
CA VAL A 130 9.79 -9.87 14.15
C VAL A 130 10.62 -11.03 13.64
N ALA A 131 11.40 -10.80 12.59
CA ALA A 131 12.36 -11.77 12.09
C ALA A 131 13.43 -12.07 13.16
N GLU A 132 13.86 -13.32 13.25
CA GLU A 132 14.82 -13.76 14.27
C GLU A 132 16.24 -13.27 13.97
N LYS A 133 16.60 -13.15 12.68
CA LYS A 133 17.92 -12.68 12.23
C LYS A 133 17.80 -11.45 11.36
N THR A 134 18.58 -10.44 11.69
CA THR A 134 18.75 -9.21 10.91
C THR A 134 20.01 -9.28 10.04
N VAL A 135 20.22 -8.31 9.16
CA VAL A 135 21.46 -8.22 8.37
C VAL A 135 22.70 -8.12 9.27
N SER A 136 22.59 -7.46 10.43
CA SER A 136 23.69 -7.35 11.40
C SER A 136 24.07 -8.69 12.04
N ASP A 137 23.14 -9.63 12.13
CA ASP A 137 23.37 -10.96 12.69
C ASP A 137 24.08 -11.90 11.71
N LEU A 138 24.11 -11.55 10.42
CA LEU A 138 24.87 -12.29 9.39
C LEU A 138 26.39 -12.10 9.55
N GLY A 139 26.81 -11.05 10.27
CA GLY A 139 28.20 -10.83 10.65
C GLY A 139 29.15 -10.80 9.45
N GLU A 140 30.31 -11.51 9.61
CA GLU A 140 31.35 -11.60 8.58
C GLU A 140 30.88 -12.32 7.31
N ASP A 141 29.86 -13.14 7.37
CA ASP A 141 29.32 -13.87 6.23
C ASP A 141 28.68 -12.90 5.19
N ALA A 142 28.17 -11.76 5.65
CA ALA A 142 27.64 -10.71 4.77
C ALA A 142 28.75 -9.91 4.07
N PHE A 143 29.96 -9.90 4.66
CA PHE A 143 31.12 -9.15 4.19
C PHE A 143 32.39 -10.01 4.16
N PRO A 144 32.45 -11.03 3.30
CA PRO A 144 33.56 -12.00 3.32
C PRO A 144 34.92 -11.41 2.91
N ASN A 145 34.93 -10.22 2.33
CA ASN A 145 36.14 -9.56 1.88
C ASN A 145 36.60 -8.50 2.87
N THR A 146 37.57 -8.83 3.72
CA THR A 146 38.30 -7.82 4.49
C THR A 146 39.19 -7.01 3.55
N LEU A 147 38.77 -5.77 3.22
CA LEU A 147 39.50 -4.89 2.30
C LEU A 147 40.86 -4.41 2.77
N GLY A 148 41.27 -4.78 3.98
CA GLY A 148 42.61 -4.54 4.53
C GLY A 148 42.59 -4.35 6.04
N LYS A 149 43.56 -4.94 6.71
CA LYS A 149 43.87 -4.67 8.12
C LYS A 149 45.04 -3.70 8.16
N ARG A 150 44.86 -2.50 8.68
CA ARG A 150 45.92 -1.55 8.92
C ARG A 150 46.32 -1.64 10.40
N TYR A 151 47.55 -2.08 10.65
CA TYR A 151 48.12 -2.00 11.98
C TYR A 151 48.92 -0.70 12.10
N THR A 152 48.55 0.17 13.02
CA THR A 152 49.39 1.31 13.44
C THR A 152 50.17 0.88 14.68
N SER A 153 51.46 0.67 14.55
CA SER A 153 52.34 0.52 15.71
C SER A 153 52.65 1.93 16.25
N THR A 154 52.18 2.23 17.42
CA THR A 154 52.64 3.41 18.17
C THR A 154 53.98 3.04 18.84
N PHE A 155 55.08 3.42 18.23
CA PHE A 155 56.34 3.47 18.95
C PHE A 155 56.30 4.65 19.93
N ALA A 156 56.27 4.37 21.20
CA ALA A 156 56.58 5.39 22.21
C ALA A 156 58.02 5.86 22.01
N PRO A 157 58.26 7.17 21.93
CA PRO A 157 59.64 7.65 21.87
C PRO A 157 60.37 7.27 23.15
N VAL A 158 61.47 6.53 23.02
CA VAL A 158 62.39 6.27 24.13
C VAL A 158 63.08 7.58 24.46
N SER A 159 62.82 8.15 25.63
CA SER A 159 63.57 9.31 26.11
C SER A 159 65.02 8.92 26.30
N PRO A 160 66.00 9.67 25.76
CA PRO A 160 67.38 9.44 26.05
C PRO A 160 67.67 9.79 27.51
N ALA A 161 68.48 8.99 28.16
CA ALA A 161 68.98 9.17 29.52
C ALA A 161 69.95 10.36 29.61
#